data_233fdb75bb97a14ebfd4b9e25ddcbb3c
#
_entry.id   233fdb75bb97a14ebfd4b9e25ddcbb3c
#
_cell.length_a   1.000
_cell.length_b   1.000
_cell.length_c   1.000
_cell.angle_alpha   90.00
_cell.angle_beta   90.00
_cell.angle_gamma   90.00
#
_symmetry.space_group_name_H-M   'P 1'
#
loop_
_entity.id
_entity.type
_entity.pdbx_description
1 polymer ?
#
loop_
_entity_poly.entity_id
_entity_poly.type
_entity_poly.pdbx_seq_one_letter_code
_entity_poly.pdbx_strand_id
1 'polypeptide(L)'
;MTKKTALVIGGTGVSGRALISHLENDPEWDVIGVSRNAPYFDTKAKFVSVDLMDPGSCRSGLGALTDVTHVFYTAYWDDPDFAKTREPNTVMAKNSLAVVADAAKNLQHVCLLQGTKYYGQYLGPFKTPAKESDPRIDVPHFYYDQQDFLTGLQDGKDWTWSAARPHVICGYALGNPLNLISMICVYAAILKCHGMPFFYPGKPGAFTSIYQATDSGLLARAMVWMATTPACANEAFNITNGDFFRYQNLWPVFADYFGMEAAGVQTTEMVGFMKDKDHVWDDIVRENGLQPNPVARLANWNFTNYA
;
A
#
# COMPACT_ATOMS: atom_id res chain seq x y z
N MET A 1 25.44 7.19 -19.13
CA MET A 1 24.89 5.98 -18.48
C MET A 1 23.62 5.59 -19.21
N THR A 2 23.36 4.31 -19.42
CA THR A 2 22.07 3.85 -19.99
C THR A 2 20.96 4.14 -18.99
N LYS A 3 19.88 4.75 -19.46
CA LYS A 3 18.72 5.12 -18.66
C LYS A 3 18.07 3.85 -18.08
N LYS A 4 17.65 3.90 -16.82
CA LYS A 4 16.95 2.79 -16.15
C LYS A 4 15.47 2.82 -16.52
N THR A 5 14.83 1.66 -16.68
CA THR A 5 13.39 1.56 -16.91
C THR A 5 12.72 0.87 -15.73
N ALA A 6 11.89 1.61 -15.01
CA ALA A 6 11.11 1.11 -13.88
C ALA A 6 9.73 0.64 -14.33
N LEU A 7 9.36 -0.57 -13.97
CA LEU A 7 8.00 -1.10 -14.09
C LEU A 7 7.34 -1.12 -12.71
N VAL A 8 6.31 -0.28 -12.51
CA VAL A 8 5.58 -0.17 -11.25
C VAL A 8 4.25 -0.90 -11.37
N ILE A 9 4.20 -2.15 -10.90
CA ILE A 9 3.00 -2.98 -10.90
C ILE A 9 2.13 -2.61 -9.69
N GLY A 10 0.89 -2.18 -9.94
CA GLY A 10 0.02 -1.55 -8.95
C GLY A 10 0.18 -0.01 -8.92
N GLY A 11 0.49 0.61 -10.06
CA GLY A 11 0.84 2.02 -10.21
C GLY A 11 -0.19 3.04 -9.73
N THR A 12 -1.46 2.67 -9.57
CA THR A 12 -2.53 3.56 -9.06
C THR A 12 -2.80 3.44 -7.56
N GLY A 13 -2.16 2.49 -6.86
CA GLY A 13 -2.22 2.36 -5.41
C GLY A 13 -1.35 3.40 -4.68
N VAL A 14 -1.49 3.48 -3.34
CA VAL A 14 -0.76 4.48 -2.53
C VAL A 14 0.76 4.41 -2.71
N SER A 15 1.33 3.22 -2.70
CA SER A 15 2.78 3.01 -2.88
C SER A 15 3.21 3.18 -4.32
N GLY A 16 2.45 2.60 -5.27
CA GLY A 16 2.76 2.70 -6.70
C GLY A 16 2.72 4.13 -7.21
N ARG A 17 1.70 4.90 -6.81
CA ARG A 17 1.62 6.33 -7.15
C ARG A 17 2.80 7.12 -6.59
N ALA A 18 3.16 6.90 -5.32
CA ALA A 18 4.31 7.58 -4.71
C ALA A 18 5.65 7.22 -5.41
N LEU A 19 5.83 5.95 -5.79
CA LEU A 19 6.98 5.49 -6.57
C LEU A 19 7.04 6.18 -7.94
N ILE A 20 5.92 6.21 -8.68
CA ILE A 20 5.85 6.87 -9.99
C ILE A 20 6.20 8.35 -9.83
N SER A 21 5.57 9.06 -8.87
CA SER A 21 5.83 10.47 -8.63
C SER A 21 7.29 10.74 -8.22
N HIS A 22 7.94 9.83 -7.51
CA HIS A 22 9.34 9.95 -7.15
C HIS A 22 10.25 9.73 -8.38
N LEU A 23 10.03 8.66 -9.13
CA LEU A 23 10.88 8.25 -10.25
C LEU A 23 10.76 9.17 -11.47
N GLU A 24 9.56 9.68 -11.80
CA GLU A 24 9.35 10.55 -12.96
C GLU A 24 10.00 11.93 -12.86
N ASN A 25 10.46 12.30 -11.66
CA ASN A 25 11.21 13.52 -11.38
C ASN A 25 12.73 13.31 -11.46
N ASP A 26 13.19 12.08 -11.63
CA ASP A 26 14.59 11.73 -11.81
C ASP A 26 14.86 11.42 -13.30
N PRO A 27 15.70 12.22 -14.00
CA PRO A 27 15.97 12.05 -15.42
C PRO A 27 16.68 10.74 -15.77
N GLU A 28 17.22 10.02 -14.79
CA GLU A 28 17.85 8.71 -15.01
C GLU A 28 16.81 7.57 -15.23
N TRP A 29 15.52 7.84 -15.00
CA TRP A 29 14.47 6.83 -15.08
C TRP A 29 13.46 7.10 -16.21
N ASP A 30 13.10 6.03 -16.93
CA ASP A 30 11.84 5.90 -17.62
C ASP A 30 10.87 5.10 -16.77
N VAL A 31 9.60 5.52 -16.71
CA VAL A 31 8.63 4.92 -15.79
C VAL A 31 7.44 4.35 -16.55
N ILE A 32 7.12 3.09 -16.26
CA ILE A 32 5.95 2.40 -16.78
C ILE A 32 5.09 1.98 -15.58
N GLY A 33 3.87 2.53 -15.50
CA GLY A 33 2.87 2.11 -14.52
C GLY A 33 1.99 0.99 -15.08
N VAL A 34 1.65 0.03 -14.22
CA VAL A 34 0.71 -1.05 -14.56
C VAL A 34 -0.48 -1.00 -13.61
N SER A 35 -1.68 -0.95 -14.16
CA SER A 35 -2.93 -1.02 -13.43
C SER A 35 -4.07 -1.45 -14.36
N ARG A 36 -5.23 -1.85 -13.80
CA ARG A 36 -6.41 -2.19 -14.60
C ARG A 36 -7.06 -0.96 -15.26
N ASN A 37 -6.99 0.19 -14.59
CA ASN A 37 -7.60 1.43 -15.04
C ASN A 37 -6.53 2.49 -15.34
N ALA A 38 -6.88 3.50 -16.13
CA ALA A 38 -6.04 4.66 -16.33
C ALA A 38 -5.73 5.39 -15.01
N PRO A 39 -4.57 6.06 -14.88
CA PRO A 39 -4.26 6.83 -13.68
C PRO A 39 -5.28 7.96 -13.48
N TYR A 40 -5.62 8.23 -12.23
CA TYR A 40 -6.52 9.32 -11.83
C TYR A 40 -5.74 10.61 -11.46
N PHE A 41 -4.48 10.65 -11.77
CA PHE A 41 -3.55 11.74 -11.48
C PHE A 41 -2.68 12.06 -12.70
N ASP A 42 -2.19 13.29 -12.78
CA ASP A 42 -1.27 13.70 -13.83
C ASP A 42 0.09 13.02 -13.62
N THR A 43 0.65 12.49 -14.71
CA THR A 43 1.93 11.79 -14.68
C THR A 43 2.60 11.77 -16.04
N LYS A 44 3.93 11.76 -16.06
CA LYS A 44 4.75 11.55 -17.26
C LYS A 44 4.96 10.06 -17.57
N ALA A 45 4.64 9.16 -16.62
CA ALA A 45 4.79 7.73 -16.78
C ALA A 45 3.86 7.18 -17.88
N LYS A 46 4.36 6.24 -18.65
CA LYS A 46 3.51 5.45 -19.55
C LYS A 46 2.69 4.46 -18.73
N PHE A 47 1.43 4.25 -19.10
CA PHE A 47 0.59 3.26 -18.44
C PHE A 47 0.19 2.12 -19.36
N VAL A 48 0.27 0.91 -18.84
CA VAL A 48 -0.22 -0.31 -19.49
C VAL A 48 -1.36 -0.88 -18.66
N SER A 49 -2.51 -1.10 -19.34
CA SER A 49 -3.66 -1.74 -18.69
C SER A 49 -3.50 -3.25 -18.68
N VAL A 50 -3.45 -3.86 -17.47
CA VAL A 50 -3.29 -5.30 -17.30
C VAL A 50 -4.17 -5.78 -16.17
N ASP A 51 -4.93 -6.85 -16.41
CA ASP A 51 -5.52 -7.65 -15.36
C ASP A 51 -4.52 -8.73 -14.93
N LEU A 52 -3.96 -8.59 -13.73
CA LEU A 52 -2.94 -9.52 -13.21
C LEU A 52 -3.52 -10.91 -12.87
N MET A 53 -4.84 -11.02 -12.74
CA MET A 53 -5.52 -12.31 -12.56
C MET A 53 -5.62 -13.11 -13.86
N ASP A 54 -5.57 -12.45 -15.02
CA ASP A 54 -5.61 -13.08 -16.33
C ASP A 54 -4.20 -13.27 -16.92
N PRO A 55 -3.71 -14.53 -17.03
CA PRO A 55 -2.42 -14.81 -17.65
C PRO A 55 -2.31 -14.34 -19.11
N GLY A 56 -3.44 -14.29 -19.84
CA GLY A 56 -3.49 -13.76 -21.21
C GLY A 56 -3.23 -12.27 -21.25
N SER A 57 -3.90 -11.50 -20.37
CA SER A 57 -3.67 -10.07 -20.19
C SER A 57 -2.23 -9.77 -19.77
N CYS A 58 -1.65 -10.55 -18.85
CA CYS A 58 -0.25 -10.41 -18.46
C CYS A 58 0.69 -10.61 -19.64
N ARG A 59 0.51 -11.68 -20.44
CA ARG A 59 1.36 -11.93 -21.62
C ARG A 59 1.23 -10.82 -22.66
N SER A 60 0.03 -10.38 -22.96
CA SER A 60 -0.18 -9.34 -23.98
C SER A 60 0.31 -7.96 -23.55
N GLY A 61 0.13 -7.60 -22.26
CA GLY A 61 0.50 -6.29 -21.74
C GLY A 61 1.96 -6.16 -21.32
N LEU A 62 2.53 -7.22 -20.75
CA LEU A 62 3.88 -7.17 -20.16
C LEU A 62 4.95 -7.82 -21.07
N GLY A 63 4.57 -8.77 -21.92
CA GLY A 63 5.53 -9.55 -22.73
C GLY A 63 6.31 -8.75 -23.76
N ALA A 64 5.86 -7.54 -24.11
CA ALA A 64 6.58 -6.63 -25.02
C ALA A 64 7.52 -5.65 -24.30
N LEU A 65 7.57 -5.66 -22.96
CA LEU A 65 8.36 -4.72 -22.16
C LEU A 65 9.80 -5.21 -21.97
N THR A 66 10.55 -5.29 -23.07
CA THR A 66 11.91 -5.88 -23.12
C THR A 66 12.98 -5.02 -22.45
N ASP A 67 12.75 -3.71 -22.32
CA ASP A 67 13.74 -2.75 -21.83
C ASP A 67 13.64 -2.50 -20.30
N VAL A 68 12.73 -3.21 -19.60
CA VAL A 68 12.58 -3.10 -18.16
C VAL A 68 13.88 -3.55 -17.47
N THR A 69 14.36 -2.71 -16.57
CA THR A 69 15.56 -3.00 -15.75
C THR A 69 15.22 -3.21 -14.28
N HIS A 70 14.17 -2.57 -13.77
CA HIS A 70 13.75 -2.66 -12.37
C HIS A 70 12.24 -2.84 -12.28
N VAL A 71 11.80 -3.77 -11.44
CA VAL A 71 10.39 -4.01 -11.18
C VAL A 71 10.07 -3.65 -9.73
N PHE A 72 9.02 -2.87 -9.53
CA PHE A 72 8.46 -2.56 -8.22
C PHE A 72 7.06 -3.15 -8.15
N TYR A 73 6.91 -4.26 -7.43
CA TYR A 73 5.65 -4.95 -7.29
C TYR A 73 4.90 -4.43 -6.06
N THR A 74 3.86 -3.63 -6.28
CA THR A 74 3.04 -2.99 -5.24
C THR A 74 1.55 -3.35 -5.37
N ALA A 75 1.20 -4.26 -6.27
CA ALA A 75 -0.18 -4.69 -6.44
C ALA A 75 -0.68 -5.48 -5.22
N TYR A 76 -1.91 -5.18 -4.82
CA TYR A 76 -2.58 -5.84 -3.71
C TYR A 76 -4.07 -5.99 -4.02
N TRP A 77 -4.62 -7.16 -3.72
CA TRP A 77 -6.04 -7.46 -3.76
C TRP A 77 -6.53 -7.69 -2.33
N ASP A 78 -7.59 -6.97 -1.95
CA ASP A 78 -8.16 -7.01 -0.60
C ASP A 78 -9.47 -7.80 -0.57
N ASP A 79 -9.75 -8.44 0.57
CA ASP A 79 -11.02 -9.07 0.89
C ASP A 79 -11.29 -8.89 2.39
N PRO A 80 -12.54 -8.65 2.81
CA PRO A 80 -12.90 -8.62 4.23
C PRO A 80 -12.49 -9.87 5.01
N ASP A 81 -12.52 -11.03 4.36
CA ASP A 81 -11.95 -12.26 4.87
C ASP A 81 -10.48 -12.38 4.45
N PHE A 82 -9.57 -12.08 5.37
CA PHE A 82 -8.15 -12.09 5.09
C PHE A 82 -7.64 -13.43 4.52
N ALA A 83 -8.23 -14.56 4.90
CA ALA A 83 -7.82 -15.86 4.36
C ALA A 83 -8.01 -15.95 2.83
N LYS A 84 -9.01 -15.26 2.28
CA LYS A 84 -9.27 -15.20 0.84
C LYS A 84 -8.28 -14.34 0.07
N THR A 85 -7.49 -13.51 0.74
CA THR A 85 -6.50 -12.65 0.07
C THR A 85 -5.30 -13.44 -0.44
N ARG A 86 -5.03 -14.64 0.08
CA ARG A 86 -3.81 -15.41 -0.21
C ARG A 86 -3.70 -15.79 -1.67
N GLU A 87 -4.70 -16.49 -2.20
CA GLU A 87 -4.67 -17.03 -3.55
C GLU A 87 -4.59 -15.92 -4.62
N PRO A 88 -5.47 -14.90 -4.64
CA PRO A 88 -5.40 -13.84 -5.64
C PRO A 88 -4.07 -13.09 -5.64
N ASN A 89 -3.55 -12.72 -4.47
CA ASN A 89 -2.27 -12.00 -4.38
C ASN A 89 -1.09 -12.86 -4.84
N THR A 90 -1.12 -14.16 -4.59
CA THR A 90 -0.12 -15.10 -5.07
C THR A 90 -0.19 -15.28 -6.59
N VAL A 91 -1.39 -15.43 -7.13
CA VAL A 91 -1.63 -15.59 -8.59
C VAL A 91 -1.22 -14.35 -9.35
N MET A 92 -1.62 -13.16 -8.90
CA MET A 92 -1.22 -11.89 -9.53
C MET A 92 0.31 -11.74 -9.63
N ALA A 93 1.03 -12.05 -8.56
CA ALA A 93 2.48 -11.97 -8.57
C ALA A 93 3.10 -12.99 -9.53
N LYS A 94 2.65 -14.25 -9.50
CA LYS A 94 3.13 -15.31 -10.39
C LYS A 94 2.91 -14.97 -11.86
N ASN A 95 1.69 -14.56 -12.23
CA ASN A 95 1.34 -14.24 -13.60
C ASN A 95 2.18 -13.09 -14.16
N SER A 96 2.35 -12.02 -13.39
CA SER A 96 3.06 -10.83 -13.86
C SER A 96 4.58 -10.99 -13.83
N LEU A 97 5.14 -11.46 -12.72
CA LEU A 97 6.60 -11.54 -12.55
C LEU A 97 7.22 -12.59 -13.47
N ALA A 98 6.55 -13.72 -13.74
CA ALA A 98 7.03 -14.72 -14.69
C ALA A 98 7.17 -14.12 -16.10
N VAL A 99 6.16 -13.40 -16.58
CA VAL A 99 6.18 -12.78 -17.92
C VAL A 99 7.26 -11.71 -18.01
N VAL A 100 7.40 -10.85 -16.99
CA VAL A 100 8.41 -9.79 -17.02
C VAL A 100 9.82 -10.36 -16.96
N ALA A 101 10.07 -11.37 -16.11
CA ALA A 101 11.39 -11.99 -15.97
C ALA A 101 11.83 -12.73 -17.25
N ASP A 102 10.88 -13.22 -18.05
CA ASP A 102 11.16 -13.82 -19.37
C ASP A 102 11.39 -12.75 -20.46
N ALA A 103 10.60 -11.69 -20.46
CA ALA A 103 10.64 -10.64 -21.49
C ALA A 103 11.83 -9.69 -21.31
N ALA A 104 12.10 -9.24 -20.08
CA ALA A 104 13.07 -8.19 -19.77
C ALA A 104 14.51 -8.72 -19.78
N LYS A 105 15.19 -8.53 -20.90
CA LYS A 105 16.55 -9.06 -21.13
C LYS A 105 17.64 -8.40 -20.25
N ASN A 106 17.37 -7.20 -19.78
CA ASN A 106 18.30 -6.39 -18.95
C ASN A 106 17.76 -6.21 -17.53
N LEU A 107 16.92 -7.13 -17.04
CA LEU A 107 16.42 -7.09 -15.67
C LEU A 107 17.57 -7.10 -14.68
N GLN A 108 17.57 -6.17 -13.73
CA GLN A 108 18.60 -6.00 -12.70
C GLN A 108 18.05 -6.27 -11.30
N HIS A 109 16.78 -5.86 -11.05
CA HIS A 109 16.21 -5.97 -9.71
C HIS A 109 14.69 -6.08 -9.72
N VAL A 110 14.15 -6.84 -8.75
CA VAL A 110 12.71 -6.92 -8.44
C VAL A 110 12.50 -6.60 -6.96
N CYS A 111 11.79 -5.50 -6.67
CA CYS A 111 11.43 -5.12 -5.32
C CYS A 111 9.96 -5.50 -5.02
N LEU A 112 9.73 -6.36 -4.02
CA LEU A 112 8.40 -6.71 -3.52
C LEU A 112 7.97 -5.75 -2.41
N LEU A 113 6.74 -5.28 -2.45
CA LEU A 113 6.10 -4.64 -1.31
C LEU A 113 5.40 -5.71 -0.47
N GLN A 114 5.88 -5.88 0.74
CA GLN A 114 5.27 -6.68 1.81
C GLN A 114 4.71 -5.77 2.91
N GLY A 115 4.85 -6.14 4.17
CA GLY A 115 4.48 -5.32 5.32
C GLY A 115 4.56 -6.10 6.63
N THR A 116 4.17 -5.46 7.74
CA THR A 116 4.21 -6.05 9.09
C THR A 116 3.31 -7.27 9.29
N LYS A 117 2.36 -7.50 8.38
CA LYS A 117 1.61 -8.77 8.31
C LYS A 117 2.53 -9.99 8.13
N TYR A 118 3.75 -9.79 7.60
CA TYR A 118 4.79 -10.82 7.54
C TYR A 118 5.13 -11.41 8.91
N TYR A 119 5.04 -10.61 9.98
CA TYR A 119 5.34 -10.97 11.36
C TYR A 119 4.11 -11.39 12.18
N GLY A 120 2.95 -11.50 11.55
CA GLY A 120 1.71 -11.89 12.22
C GLY A 120 0.93 -10.76 12.90
N GLN A 121 1.24 -9.50 12.62
CA GLN A 121 0.58 -8.34 13.21
C GLN A 121 -0.97 -8.42 13.16
N TYR A 122 -1.53 -8.99 12.10
CA TYR A 122 -2.98 -9.14 11.90
C TYR A 122 -3.63 -10.22 12.78
N LEU A 123 -2.84 -11.06 13.45
CA LEU A 123 -3.31 -12.11 14.37
C LEU A 123 -3.44 -11.61 15.81
N GLY A 124 -2.89 -10.43 16.13
CA GLY A 124 -2.87 -9.86 17.46
C GLY A 124 -1.47 -9.46 17.92
N PRO A 125 -1.19 -9.46 19.23
CA PRO A 125 0.13 -9.13 19.75
C PRO A 125 1.21 -10.02 19.14
N PHE A 126 2.29 -9.40 18.67
CA PHE A 126 3.42 -10.08 18.05
C PHE A 126 4.74 -9.58 18.64
N LYS A 127 5.84 -10.27 18.37
CA LYS A 127 7.16 -9.88 18.85
C LYS A 127 7.51 -8.45 18.44
N THR A 128 7.82 -7.60 19.41
CA THR A 128 8.22 -6.20 19.22
C THR A 128 9.56 -5.93 19.94
N PRO A 129 10.57 -5.37 19.24
CA PRO A 129 10.60 -5.02 17.82
C PRO A 129 10.68 -6.27 16.92
N ALA A 130 9.96 -6.23 15.80
CA ALA A 130 10.12 -7.19 14.71
C ALA A 130 11.42 -6.90 13.96
N LYS A 131 12.15 -7.94 13.59
CA LYS A 131 13.40 -7.86 12.84
C LYS A 131 13.29 -8.65 11.54
N GLU A 132 14.00 -8.24 10.52
CA GLU A 132 14.00 -8.90 9.21
C GLU A 132 14.47 -10.36 9.30
N SER A 133 15.36 -10.65 10.27
CA SER A 133 15.85 -12.00 10.58
C SER A 133 14.89 -12.86 11.40
N ASP A 134 13.73 -12.33 11.82
CA ASP A 134 12.74 -13.13 12.54
C ASP A 134 12.17 -14.22 11.63
N PRO A 135 11.94 -15.44 12.15
CA PRO A 135 11.39 -16.53 11.36
C PRO A 135 9.97 -16.21 10.89
N ARG A 136 9.57 -16.83 9.81
CA ARG A 136 8.18 -16.82 9.36
C ARG A 136 7.29 -17.43 10.43
N ILE A 137 6.09 -16.87 10.59
CA ILE A 137 5.06 -17.48 11.45
C ILE A 137 4.49 -18.74 10.78
N ASP A 138 4.03 -19.69 11.59
CA ASP A 138 3.42 -20.94 11.11
C ASP A 138 1.95 -20.73 10.69
N VAL A 139 1.74 -19.74 9.79
CA VAL A 139 0.43 -19.47 9.19
C VAL A 139 0.63 -19.16 7.72
N PRO A 140 -0.13 -19.79 6.81
CA PRO A 140 -0.03 -19.51 5.38
C PRO A 140 -0.30 -18.04 5.05
N HIS A 141 0.61 -17.41 4.29
CA HIS A 141 0.51 -16.00 3.94
C HIS A 141 1.04 -15.74 2.52
N PHE A 142 0.34 -14.93 1.73
CA PHE A 142 0.75 -14.62 0.35
C PHE A 142 2.12 -13.93 0.25
N TYR A 143 2.60 -13.21 1.26
CA TYR A 143 3.95 -12.65 1.26
C TYR A 143 5.02 -13.74 1.19
N TYR A 144 4.78 -14.88 1.86
CA TYR A 144 5.68 -16.02 1.80
C TYR A 144 5.63 -16.67 0.43
N ASP A 145 4.43 -16.91 -0.11
CA ASP A 145 4.25 -17.50 -1.43
C ASP A 145 4.87 -16.63 -2.54
N GLN A 146 4.71 -15.30 -2.46
CA GLN A 146 5.30 -14.35 -3.40
C GLN A 146 6.84 -14.35 -3.33
N GLN A 147 7.39 -14.31 -2.12
CA GLN A 147 8.84 -14.33 -1.91
C GLN A 147 9.45 -15.65 -2.38
N ASP A 148 8.85 -16.80 -2.04
CA ASP A 148 9.33 -18.12 -2.45
C ASP A 148 9.28 -18.26 -3.98
N PHE A 149 8.20 -17.79 -4.60
CA PHE A 149 8.10 -17.78 -6.05
C PHE A 149 9.18 -16.89 -6.69
N LEU A 150 9.37 -15.67 -6.18
CA LEU A 150 10.38 -14.75 -6.70
C LEU A 150 11.80 -15.31 -6.54
N THR A 151 12.11 -15.90 -5.38
CA THR A 151 13.41 -16.53 -5.11
C THR A 151 13.66 -17.70 -6.07
N GLY A 152 12.65 -18.55 -6.29
CA GLY A 152 12.75 -19.63 -7.27
C GLY A 152 12.89 -19.15 -8.72
N LEU A 153 12.24 -18.03 -9.07
CA LEU A 153 12.34 -17.42 -10.40
C LEU A 153 13.74 -16.80 -10.63
N GLN A 154 14.36 -16.31 -9.58
CA GLN A 154 15.68 -15.67 -9.59
C GLN A 154 16.83 -16.68 -9.61
N ASP A 155 16.58 -17.93 -9.21
CA ASP A 155 17.64 -18.94 -9.12
C ASP A 155 18.41 -19.10 -10.45
N GLY A 156 19.74 -19.01 -10.38
CA GLY A 156 20.62 -19.03 -11.55
C GLY A 156 20.54 -17.82 -12.48
N LYS A 157 19.96 -16.69 -12.04
CA LYS A 157 19.89 -15.44 -12.80
C LYS A 157 20.79 -14.36 -12.17
N ASP A 158 21.25 -13.43 -12.99
CA ASP A 158 22.12 -12.33 -12.57
C ASP A 158 21.40 -11.16 -11.87
N TRP A 159 20.07 -11.06 -12.01
CA TRP A 159 19.29 -10.02 -11.32
C TRP A 159 19.02 -10.40 -9.86
N THR A 160 18.76 -9.40 -9.04
CA THR A 160 18.55 -9.55 -7.59
C THR A 160 17.12 -9.17 -7.18
N TRP A 161 16.76 -9.45 -5.94
CA TRP A 161 15.48 -9.01 -5.39
C TRP A 161 15.64 -8.30 -4.04
N SER A 162 14.62 -7.58 -3.62
CA SER A 162 14.47 -7.09 -2.24
C SER A 162 13.00 -7.07 -1.83
N ALA A 163 12.75 -7.00 -0.51
CA ALA A 163 11.40 -6.90 0.03
C ALA A 163 11.28 -5.75 1.04
N ALA A 164 10.43 -4.77 0.74
CA ALA A 164 10.09 -3.69 1.66
C ALA A 164 8.96 -4.13 2.60
N ARG A 165 9.13 -3.97 3.90
CA ARG A 165 8.17 -4.31 4.95
C ARG A 165 7.76 -3.07 5.75
N PRO A 166 6.95 -2.17 5.17
CA PRO A 166 6.41 -1.03 5.91
C PRO A 166 5.36 -1.47 6.94
N HIS A 167 5.10 -0.59 7.90
CA HIS A 167 3.88 -0.65 8.69
C HIS A 167 2.76 0.09 7.93
N VAL A 168 1.73 0.64 8.60
CA VAL A 168 0.63 1.30 7.87
C VAL A 168 1.17 2.40 6.95
N ILE A 169 0.83 2.31 5.67
CA ILE A 169 1.32 3.24 4.65
C ILE A 169 0.37 4.44 4.59
N CYS A 170 0.93 5.63 4.85
CA CYS A 170 0.22 6.90 4.80
C CYS A 170 0.57 7.65 3.52
N GLY A 171 -0.44 7.99 2.71
CA GLY A 171 -0.25 8.72 1.47
C GLY A 171 -1.54 8.94 0.71
N TYR A 172 -1.49 9.73 -0.34
CA TYR A 172 -2.66 10.01 -1.16
C TYR A 172 -2.88 8.91 -2.21
N ALA A 173 -4.08 8.31 -2.17
CA ALA A 173 -4.57 7.44 -3.24
C ALA A 173 -6.10 7.41 -3.24
N LEU A 174 -6.70 7.28 -4.43
CA LEU A 174 -8.14 7.07 -4.59
C LEU A 174 -8.42 5.57 -4.82
N GLY A 175 -9.49 5.07 -4.19
CA GLY A 175 -9.88 3.66 -4.35
C GLY A 175 -8.90 2.66 -3.74
N ASN A 176 -8.06 3.09 -2.81
CA ASN A 176 -7.20 2.20 -2.03
C ASN A 176 -7.94 1.74 -0.78
N PRO A 177 -8.21 0.43 -0.61
CA PRO A 177 -8.98 -0.09 0.52
C PRO A 177 -8.31 0.11 1.88
N LEU A 178 -6.99 0.31 1.93
CA LEU A 178 -6.20 0.41 3.16
C LEU A 178 -5.69 1.85 3.43
N ASN A 179 -6.36 2.87 2.90
CA ASN A 179 -5.96 4.27 3.07
C ASN A 179 -6.50 4.87 4.39
N LEU A 180 -5.78 4.65 5.48
CA LEU A 180 -6.15 5.12 6.81
C LEU A 180 -6.33 6.64 6.89
N ILE A 181 -5.50 7.43 6.19
CA ILE A 181 -5.59 8.90 6.21
C ILE A 181 -6.91 9.37 5.62
N SER A 182 -7.30 8.87 4.45
CA SER A 182 -8.59 9.23 3.84
C SER A 182 -9.76 8.84 4.73
N MET A 183 -9.70 7.68 5.38
CA MET A 183 -10.75 7.23 6.31
C MET A 183 -10.88 8.16 7.52
N ILE A 184 -9.77 8.56 8.15
CA ILE A 184 -9.76 9.50 9.27
C ILE A 184 -10.34 10.84 8.84
N CYS A 185 -9.95 11.36 7.66
CA CYS A 185 -10.46 12.64 7.16
C CYS A 185 -11.96 12.62 6.87
N VAL A 186 -12.48 11.59 6.21
CA VAL A 186 -13.91 11.43 5.92
C VAL A 186 -14.70 11.27 7.22
N TYR A 187 -14.20 10.46 8.15
CA TYR A 187 -14.79 10.24 9.46
C TYR A 187 -14.91 11.56 10.26
N ALA A 188 -13.80 12.30 10.36
CA ALA A 188 -13.76 13.60 11.04
C ALA A 188 -14.75 14.61 10.42
N ALA A 189 -14.78 14.71 9.09
CA ALA A 189 -15.67 15.63 8.39
C ALA A 189 -17.15 15.32 8.65
N ILE A 190 -17.52 14.06 8.62
CA ILE A 190 -18.90 13.61 8.89
C ILE A 190 -19.29 13.87 10.36
N LEU A 191 -18.42 13.51 11.32
CA LEU A 191 -18.69 13.81 12.73
C LEU A 191 -18.85 15.30 12.99
N LYS A 192 -17.98 16.12 12.41
CA LYS A 192 -18.04 17.58 12.53
C LYS A 192 -19.33 18.15 11.98
N CYS A 193 -19.79 17.68 10.82
CA CYS A 193 -21.07 18.08 10.24
C CYS A 193 -22.26 17.79 11.17
N HIS A 194 -22.18 16.70 11.94
CA HIS A 194 -23.20 16.33 12.93
C HIS A 194 -23.00 17.00 14.31
N GLY A 195 -22.01 17.87 14.48
CA GLY A 195 -21.69 18.47 15.78
C GLY A 195 -21.25 17.45 16.85
N MET A 196 -20.77 16.29 16.44
CA MET A 196 -20.30 15.23 17.33
C MET A 196 -18.83 15.46 17.70
N PRO A 197 -18.41 15.09 18.92
CA PRO A 197 -17.00 15.12 19.28
C PRO A 197 -16.23 14.06 18.49
N PHE A 198 -14.92 14.27 18.35
CA PHE A 198 -14.03 13.34 17.64
C PHE A 198 -13.60 12.21 18.55
N PHE A 199 -14.41 11.15 18.65
CA PHE A 199 -14.08 9.96 19.45
C PHE A 199 -13.27 8.96 18.62
N TYR A 200 -12.42 8.18 19.32
CA TYR A 200 -11.66 7.08 18.72
C TYR A 200 -12.57 5.86 18.54
N PRO A 201 -12.82 5.39 17.32
CA PRO A 201 -13.82 4.34 17.08
C PRO A 201 -13.29 2.92 17.32
N GLY A 202 -11.96 2.75 17.48
CA GLY A 202 -11.32 1.45 17.66
C GLY A 202 -11.44 0.91 19.08
N LYS A 203 -10.71 -0.19 19.35
CA LYS A 203 -10.69 -0.83 20.67
C LYS A 203 -9.79 -0.07 21.64
N PRO A 204 -10.07 -0.10 22.96
CA PRO A 204 -9.22 0.54 23.97
C PRO A 204 -7.75 0.11 23.91
N GLY A 205 -7.48 -1.17 23.64
CA GLY A 205 -6.11 -1.68 23.48
C GLY A 205 -5.36 -1.06 22.32
N ALA A 206 -6.00 -0.86 21.18
CA ALA A 206 -5.40 -0.18 20.01
C ALA A 206 -5.13 1.30 20.30
N PHE A 207 -6.00 1.97 21.07
CA PHE A 207 -5.83 3.36 21.46
C PHE A 207 -4.56 3.60 22.31
N THR A 208 -4.21 2.64 23.16
CA THR A 208 -3.08 2.74 24.11
C THR A 208 -1.81 2.04 23.66
N SER A 209 -1.87 1.19 22.62
CA SER A 209 -0.72 0.47 22.09
C SER A 209 0.24 1.39 21.32
N ILE A 210 1.52 1.00 21.30
CA ILE A 210 2.52 1.65 20.45
C ILE A 210 2.22 1.30 19.00
N TYR A 211 2.29 2.30 18.15
CA TYR A 211 2.04 2.20 16.72
C TYR A 211 3.12 2.93 15.92
N GLN A 212 3.25 2.61 14.66
CA GLN A 212 4.14 3.28 13.72
C GLN A 212 3.41 3.56 12.41
N ALA A 213 3.92 4.49 11.62
CA ALA A 213 3.45 4.77 10.28
C ALA A 213 4.62 4.83 9.30
N THR A 214 4.31 4.67 8.03
CA THR A 214 5.26 4.80 6.93
C THR A 214 4.71 5.81 5.92
N ASP A 215 5.39 6.93 5.75
CA ASP A 215 5.09 7.88 4.67
C ASP A 215 5.35 7.23 3.31
N SER A 216 4.42 7.37 2.38
CA SER A 216 4.52 6.75 1.06
C SER A 216 5.67 7.30 0.22
N GLY A 217 6.06 8.56 0.41
CA GLY A 217 7.22 9.16 -0.23
C GLY A 217 8.54 8.63 0.35
N LEU A 218 8.62 8.44 1.69
CA LEU A 218 9.74 7.76 2.31
C LEU A 218 9.86 6.32 1.80
N LEU A 219 8.75 5.59 1.75
CA LEU A 219 8.72 4.23 1.23
C LEU A 219 9.20 4.16 -0.22
N ALA A 220 8.76 5.10 -1.08
CA ALA A 220 9.21 5.17 -2.46
C ALA A 220 10.73 5.35 -2.57
N ARG A 221 11.31 6.30 -1.82
CA ARG A 221 12.76 6.50 -1.75
C ARG A 221 13.50 5.26 -1.27
N ALA A 222 12.99 4.62 -0.21
CA ALA A 222 13.58 3.39 0.33
C ALA A 222 13.57 2.25 -0.70
N MET A 223 12.45 2.03 -1.39
CA MET A 223 12.34 0.99 -2.41
C MET A 223 13.30 1.24 -3.58
N VAL A 224 13.46 2.49 -4.03
CA VAL A 224 14.42 2.84 -5.08
C VAL A 224 15.85 2.64 -4.59
N TRP A 225 16.18 3.05 -3.36
CA TRP A 225 17.47 2.81 -2.75
C TRP A 225 17.79 1.30 -2.67
N MET A 226 16.83 0.48 -2.22
CA MET A 226 16.99 -0.97 -2.15
C MET A 226 17.25 -1.57 -3.53
N ALA A 227 16.56 -1.08 -4.56
CA ALA A 227 16.67 -1.58 -5.92
C ALA A 227 17.96 -1.17 -6.65
N THR A 228 18.68 -0.16 -6.15
CA THR A 228 19.87 0.40 -6.79
C THR A 228 21.14 0.24 -5.98
N THR A 229 21.06 -0.31 -4.76
CA THR A 229 22.21 -0.48 -3.85
C THR A 229 22.60 -1.97 -3.78
N PRO A 230 23.80 -2.36 -4.21
CA PRO A 230 24.23 -3.76 -4.24
C PRO A 230 24.14 -4.47 -2.88
N ALA A 231 24.37 -3.75 -1.77
CA ALA A 231 24.28 -4.30 -0.42
C ALA A 231 22.84 -4.72 -0.02
N CYS A 232 21.82 -4.32 -0.78
CA CYS A 232 20.42 -4.68 -0.54
C CYS A 232 19.97 -5.91 -1.34
N ALA A 233 20.89 -6.53 -2.10
CA ALA A 233 20.58 -7.66 -2.95
C ALA A 233 20.12 -8.86 -2.12
N ASN A 234 18.95 -9.41 -2.45
CA ASN A 234 18.32 -10.60 -1.86
C ASN A 234 18.00 -10.47 -0.35
N GLU A 235 17.70 -9.23 0.07
CA GLU A 235 17.43 -8.89 1.46
C GLU A 235 16.03 -8.25 1.65
N ALA A 236 15.53 -8.32 2.88
CA ALA A 236 14.31 -7.64 3.28
C ALA A 236 14.62 -6.50 4.26
N PHE A 237 13.79 -5.44 4.24
CA PHE A 237 13.98 -4.25 5.08
C PHE A 237 12.66 -3.80 5.69
N ASN A 238 12.65 -3.57 7.00
CA ASN A 238 11.57 -2.85 7.67
C ASN A 238 11.69 -1.36 7.37
N ILE A 239 10.62 -0.77 6.86
CA ILE A 239 10.59 0.65 6.48
C ILE A 239 9.52 1.37 7.28
N THR A 240 9.92 2.31 8.13
CA THR A 240 9.00 3.15 8.92
C THR A 240 9.55 4.56 9.01
N ASN A 241 8.71 5.53 9.46
CA ASN A 241 9.17 6.91 9.67
C ASN A 241 10.22 7.03 10.78
N GLY A 242 10.38 5.97 11.61
CA GLY A 242 11.29 6.01 12.77
C GLY A 242 10.61 6.49 14.06
N ASP A 243 9.43 7.09 13.96
CA ASP A 243 8.66 7.56 15.11
C ASP A 243 7.77 6.47 15.69
N PHE A 244 7.49 6.59 16.99
CA PHE A 244 6.50 5.79 17.69
C PHE A 244 5.41 6.72 18.22
N PHE A 245 4.16 6.30 18.10
CA PHE A 245 3.04 7.02 18.68
C PHE A 245 2.02 6.08 19.31
N ARG A 246 1.10 6.66 20.09
CA ARG A 246 -0.13 6.02 20.54
C ARG A 246 -1.28 6.88 20.10
N TYR A 247 -2.37 6.28 19.68
CA TYR A 247 -3.55 7.06 19.28
C TYR A 247 -4.06 7.94 20.41
N GLN A 248 -3.94 7.53 21.67
CA GLN A 248 -4.30 8.36 22.83
C GLN A 248 -3.60 9.72 22.86
N ASN A 249 -2.37 9.81 22.33
CA ASN A 249 -1.61 11.06 22.27
C ASN A 249 -1.81 11.81 20.94
N LEU A 250 -2.06 11.08 19.86
CA LEU A 250 -2.22 11.65 18.52
C LEU A 250 -3.66 12.08 18.23
N TRP A 251 -4.66 11.46 18.86
CA TRP A 251 -6.06 11.73 18.62
C TRP A 251 -6.47 13.16 18.97
N PRO A 252 -6.01 13.74 20.11
CA PRO A 252 -6.22 15.15 20.40
C PRO A 252 -5.60 16.09 19.36
N VAL A 253 -4.44 15.75 18.79
CA VAL A 253 -3.79 16.53 17.73
C VAL A 253 -4.63 16.52 16.45
N PHE A 254 -5.20 15.37 16.10
CA PHE A 254 -6.14 15.30 14.96
C PHE A 254 -7.41 16.11 15.23
N ALA A 255 -7.98 16.02 16.44
CA ALA A 255 -9.15 16.77 16.81
C ALA A 255 -8.91 18.30 16.67
N ASP A 256 -7.78 18.77 17.18
CA ASP A 256 -7.36 20.18 17.06
C ASP A 256 -7.21 20.59 15.58
N TYR A 257 -6.55 19.76 14.76
CA TYR A 257 -6.41 20.00 13.32
C TYR A 257 -7.76 20.16 12.59
N PHE A 258 -8.75 19.34 12.96
CA PHE A 258 -10.11 19.43 12.41
C PHE A 258 -10.98 20.49 13.10
N GLY A 259 -10.49 21.17 14.13
CA GLY A 259 -11.26 22.12 14.95
C GLY A 259 -12.44 21.44 15.64
N MET A 260 -12.21 20.30 16.26
CA MET A 260 -13.19 19.47 16.97
C MET A 260 -12.74 19.23 18.42
N GLU A 261 -13.70 18.90 19.29
CA GLU A 261 -13.40 18.41 20.65
C GLU A 261 -12.93 16.96 20.57
N ALA A 262 -11.77 16.67 21.16
CA ALA A 262 -11.29 15.29 21.31
C ALA A 262 -12.12 14.55 22.36
N ALA A 263 -12.60 13.36 22.01
CA ALA A 263 -13.27 12.46 22.94
C ALA A 263 -12.46 11.17 23.14
N GLY A 264 -12.82 10.40 24.16
CA GLY A 264 -12.20 9.12 24.47
C GLY A 264 -12.54 8.01 23.47
N VAL A 265 -12.32 6.79 23.88
CA VAL A 265 -12.64 5.60 23.07
C VAL A 265 -14.15 5.35 23.09
N GLN A 266 -14.73 5.20 21.93
CA GLN A 266 -16.09 4.71 21.73
C GLN A 266 -16.04 3.62 20.65
N THR A 267 -15.75 2.38 21.07
CA THR A 267 -15.66 1.25 20.13
C THR A 267 -16.95 1.15 19.30
N THR A 268 -16.80 1.28 18.00
CA THR A 268 -17.90 1.42 17.04
C THR A 268 -17.70 0.45 15.89
N GLU A 269 -18.77 -0.26 15.50
CA GLU A 269 -18.76 -1.02 14.26
C GLU A 269 -18.97 -0.03 13.09
N MET A 270 -17.89 0.25 12.37
CA MET A 270 -17.81 1.38 11.45
C MET A 270 -18.67 1.20 10.19
N VAL A 271 -18.85 -0.02 9.70
CA VAL A 271 -19.67 -0.27 8.50
C VAL A 271 -21.13 0.14 8.77
N GLY A 272 -21.71 -0.32 9.88
CA GLY A 272 -23.06 0.06 10.28
C GLY A 272 -23.19 1.53 10.66
N PHE A 273 -22.20 2.07 11.38
CA PHE A 273 -22.21 3.48 11.79
C PHE A 273 -22.18 4.44 10.59
N MET A 274 -21.47 4.08 9.53
CA MET A 274 -21.29 4.92 8.34
C MET A 274 -22.30 4.64 7.21
N LYS A 275 -23.11 3.60 7.33
CA LYS A 275 -23.99 3.05 6.26
C LYS A 275 -24.89 4.10 5.58
N ASP A 276 -25.45 5.02 6.35
CA ASP A 276 -26.43 5.96 5.85
C ASP A 276 -25.87 7.40 5.77
N LYS A 277 -24.56 7.58 5.67
CA LYS A 277 -23.90 8.90 5.73
C LYS A 277 -23.32 9.38 4.39
N ASP A 278 -23.52 8.65 3.31
CA ASP A 278 -23.04 9.07 2.00
C ASP A 278 -23.64 10.43 1.58
N HIS A 279 -24.92 10.66 1.87
CA HIS A 279 -25.58 11.95 1.59
C HIS A 279 -24.97 13.12 2.39
N VAL A 280 -24.52 12.87 3.62
CA VAL A 280 -23.82 13.88 4.43
C VAL A 280 -22.50 14.26 3.78
N TRP A 281 -21.77 13.25 3.27
CA TRP A 281 -20.54 13.49 2.54
C TRP A 281 -20.78 14.28 1.24
N ASP A 282 -21.82 13.96 0.48
CA ASP A 282 -22.19 14.68 -0.75
C ASP A 282 -22.51 16.16 -0.46
N ASP A 283 -23.20 16.43 0.66
CA ASP A 283 -23.47 17.80 1.13
C ASP A 283 -22.17 18.53 1.49
N ILE A 284 -21.26 17.88 2.25
CA ILE A 284 -19.94 18.43 2.59
C ILE A 284 -19.14 18.78 1.31
N VAL A 285 -19.12 17.89 0.33
CA VAL A 285 -18.45 18.10 -0.96
C VAL A 285 -19.01 19.33 -1.67
N ARG A 286 -20.34 19.43 -1.77
CA ARG A 286 -21.03 20.54 -2.44
C ARG A 286 -20.77 21.87 -1.74
N GLU A 287 -20.92 21.92 -0.40
CA GLU A 287 -20.83 23.14 0.39
C GLU A 287 -19.40 23.69 0.45
N ASN A 288 -18.41 22.83 0.38
CA ASN A 288 -16.99 23.21 0.45
C ASN A 288 -16.29 23.23 -0.92
N GLY A 289 -17.01 23.00 -2.02
CA GLY A 289 -16.43 23.00 -3.37
C GLY A 289 -15.33 21.94 -3.56
N LEU A 290 -15.45 20.79 -2.89
CA LEU A 290 -14.46 19.72 -2.99
C LEU A 290 -14.62 18.95 -4.30
N GLN A 291 -13.54 18.27 -4.73
CA GLN A 291 -13.61 17.37 -5.86
C GLN A 291 -14.59 16.22 -5.57
N PRO A 292 -15.59 15.98 -6.43
CA PRO A 292 -16.57 14.92 -6.21
C PRO A 292 -15.94 13.54 -6.23
N ASN A 293 -15.94 12.87 -5.09
CA ASN A 293 -15.57 11.46 -4.95
C ASN A 293 -16.54 10.79 -3.98
N PRO A 294 -17.18 9.69 -4.36
CA PRO A 294 -18.04 8.95 -3.44
C PRO A 294 -17.25 8.38 -2.26
N VAL A 295 -17.87 8.27 -1.09
CA VAL A 295 -17.23 7.74 0.12
C VAL A 295 -16.54 6.40 -0.14
N ALA A 296 -17.18 5.50 -0.90
CA ALA A 296 -16.62 4.18 -1.22
C ALA A 296 -15.26 4.20 -1.97
N ARG A 297 -14.89 5.34 -2.59
CA ARG A 297 -13.56 5.53 -3.18
C ARG A 297 -12.53 6.07 -2.19
N LEU A 298 -12.97 6.67 -1.09
CA LEU A 298 -12.12 7.34 -0.11
C LEU A 298 -11.91 6.53 1.15
N ALA A 299 -12.90 5.74 1.56
CA ALA A 299 -12.91 5.02 2.82
C ALA A 299 -13.45 3.59 2.67
N ASN A 300 -12.73 2.63 3.25
CA ASN A 300 -13.18 1.25 3.41
C ASN A 300 -13.41 0.98 4.90
N TRP A 301 -14.65 1.04 5.34
CA TRP A 301 -14.98 0.90 6.75
C TRP A 301 -14.74 -0.51 7.32
N ASN A 302 -14.67 -1.55 6.46
CA ASN A 302 -14.27 -2.89 6.90
C ASN A 302 -12.83 -2.90 7.44
N PHE A 303 -11.92 -2.13 6.83
CA PHE A 303 -10.54 -2.03 7.30
C PHE A 303 -10.45 -1.43 8.71
N THR A 304 -11.28 -0.42 9.03
CA THR A 304 -11.25 0.23 10.35
C THR A 304 -11.76 -0.65 11.49
N ASN A 305 -12.46 -1.74 11.20
CA ASN A 305 -12.92 -2.66 12.25
C ASN A 305 -11.79 -3.51 12.86
N TYR A 306 -10.63 -3.59 12.20
CA TYR A 306 -9.48 -4.34 12.70
C TYR A 306 -8.15 -3.55 12.70
N ALA A 307 -8.13 -2.30 12.23
CA ALA A 307 -7.00 -1.37 12.27
C ALA A 307 -6.98 -0.49 13.57
#